data_0205c4f5144e7dda5a1a2da803de5954
#
_entry.id   0205c4f5144e7dda5a1a2da803de5954
#
_cell.length_a   1.000
_cell.length_b   1.000
_cell.length_c   1.000
_cell.angle_alpha   90.00
_cell.angle_beta   90.00
_cell.angle_gamma   90.00
#
_symmetry.space_group_name_H-M   'P 1'
#
loop_
_entity.id
_entity.type
_entity.pdbx_description
1 polymer ?
#
loop_
_entity_poly.entity_id
_entity_poly.type
_entity_poly.pdbx_seq_one_letter_code
_entity_poly.pdbx_strand_id
1 'polypeptide(L)'
;MGRYLSFDSNHFNFPVRADYRRRVEYFSDFVLGGTRDKAIYGLVRVTPELTVQYDVDGLKFLQYVLGTISDDGVTISVASTIPEADYKVTVEDDNLSVLEAKVNTWELTIEEGNPVRAEFTVIGKSFGVDAAVEYSPPFCNIPVLASQCTLKVDGSPNTSWNRISLRVNNNLEPLFKGSTLPQEIRETGLEVELTVRAPEFGEFMSEGSIDLAIGSKGTIVLPNVKFTEVPARVEGFDLPESELSLRAYPYCTEADAIQVILADTETW
;
A
#
# COMPACT_ATOMS: atom_id res chain seq x y z
N MET A 1 12.82 15.63 18.32
CA MET A 1 11.85 14.56 18.63
C MET A 1 11.75 13.70 17.40
N GLY A 2 12.20 12.45 17.50
CA GLY A 2 12.21 11.52 16.37
C GLY A 2 10.86 10.82 16.26
N ARG A 3 10.39 10.64 15.02
CA ARG A 3 9.30 9.72 14.71
C ARG A 3 9.94 8.51 14.09
N TYR A 4 9.74 7.34 14.67
CA TYR A 4 10.34 6.10 14.19
C TYR A 4 9.26 5.09 13.89
N LEU A 5 9.43 4.38 12.81
CA LEU A 5 8.57 3.29 12.40
C LEU A 5 9.45 2.09 12.09
N SER A 6 9.16 0.97 12.71
CA SER A 6 9.80 -0.31 12.40
C SER A 6 8.76 -1.39 12.13
N PHE A 7 9.15 -2.41 11.39
CA PHE A 7 8.40 -3.64 11.21
C PHE A 7 9.39 -4.80 11.28
N ASP A 8 9.06 -5.80 12.09
CA ASP A 8 9.99 -6.86 12.48
C ASP A 8 11.33 -6.27 12.97
N SER A 9 12.43 -6.52 12.25
CA SER A 9 13.75 -5.96 12.54
C SER A 9 14.16 -4.83 11.58
N ASN A 10 13.24 -4.36 10.72
CA ASN A 10 13.51 -3.39 9.68
C ASN A 10 12.94 -2.02 10.04
N HIS A 11 13.47 -0.96 9.42
CA HIS A 11 13.06 0.40 9.67
C HIS A 11 12.73 1.14 8.37
N PHE A 12 11.75 2.03 8.42
CA PHE A 12 11.52 3.00 7.36
C PHE A 12 12.42 4.21 7.58
N ASN A 13 13.24 4.54 6.60
CA ASN A 13 14.20 5.63 6.70
C ASN A 13 13.55 7.01 6.65
N PHE A 14 12.42 7.15 5.98
CA PHE A 14 11.75 8.44 5.73
C PHE A 14 10.25 8.38 6.04
N PRO A 15 9.85 8.07 7.30
CA PRO A 15 8.45 8.11 7.66
C PRO A 15 7.95 9.56 7.66
N VAL A 16 6.85 9.83 6.93
CA VAL A 16 6.21 11.14 6.86
C VAL A 16 5.09 11.25 7.89
N ARG A 17 4.27 10.21 7.98
CA ARG A 17 3.10 10.17 8.87
C ARG A 17 2.78 8.75 9.29
N ALA A 18 2.31 8.59 10.51
CA ALA A 18 1.74 7.34 10.99
C ALA A 18 0.46 7.64 11.79
N ASP A 19 -0.64 7.00 11.43
CA ASP A 19 -1.93 7.09 12.09
C ASP A 19 -2.32 5.72 12.64
N TYR A 20 -2.36 5.61 13.95
CA TYR A 20 -2.84 4.41 14.64
C TYR A 20 -4.32 4.54 14.96
N ARG A 21 -5.10 3.52 14.65
CA ARG A 21 -6.54 3.48 14.92
C ARG A 21 -6.95 2.14 15.52
N ARG A 22 -7.96 2.20 16.38
CA ARG A 22 -8.72 1.04 16.85
C ARG A 22 -10.12 1.16 16.27
N ARG A 23 -10.41 0.38 15.25
CA ARG A 23 -11.78 0.31 14.76
C ARG A 23 -12.59 -0.52 15.74
N VAL A 24 -13.56 0.13 16.41
CA VAL A 24 -14.38 -0.48 17.46
C VAL A 24 -15.81 -0.63 16.97
N GLU A 25 -16.31 -1.85 17.01
CA GLU A 25 -17.71 -2.14 16.72
C GLU A 25 -18.44 -2.40 18.03
N TYR A 26 -19.52 -1.66 18.27
CA TYR A 26 -20.39 -1.81 19.41
C TYR A 26 -21.69 -2.49 19.01
N PHE A 27 -22.14 -3.41 19.85
CA PHE A 27 -23.50 -3.90 19.78
C PHE A 27 -24.42 -2.93 20.50
N SER A 28 -25.44 -2.42 19.79
CA SER A 28 -26.53 -1.66 20.41
C SER A 28 -27.83 -2.39 20.13
N ASP A 29 -28.53 -2.86 21.18
CA ASP A 29 -29.84 -3.45 21.05
C ASP A 29 -30.86 -2.69 21.90
N PHE A 30 -32.08 -2.56 21.36
CA PHE A 30 -33.22 -2.02 22.10
C PHE A 30 -33.90 -3.16 22.83
N VAL A 31 -33.86 -3.15 24.14
CA VAL A 31 -34.63 -4.13 24.93
C VAL A 31 -36.11 -3.84 24.79
N LEU A 32 -36.81 -4.71 24.07
CA LEU A 32 -38.26 -4.69 23.99
C LEU A 32 -38.84 -5.00 25.38
N GLY A 33 -39.33 -3.99 26.09
CA GLY A 33 -40.04 -4.19 27.38
C GLY A 33 -39.75 -3.20 28.50
N GLY A 34 -39.15 -2.11 28.20
CA GLY A 34 -38.93 -1.06 29.20
C GLY A 34 -38.61 0.28 28.58
N THR A 35 -38.85 1.34 29.21
CA THR A 35 -38.63 2.73 28.85
C THR A 35 -37.58 2.94 27.72
N ARG A 36 -37.87 3.85 26.80
CA ARG A 36 -37.13 4.22 25.57
C ARG A 36 -35.62 4.47 25.72
N ASP A 37 -35.06 4.41 26.93
CA ASP A 37 -33.71 4.90 27.24
C ASP A 37 -32.70 3.79 27.64
N LYS A 38 -33.02 2.53 27.50
CA LYS A 38 -32.06 1.43 27.80
C LYS A 38 -31.53 0.79 26.51
N ALA A 39 -30.54 1.41 25.91
CA ALA A 39 -29.67 0.74 24.98
C ALA A 39 -28.59 -0.04 25.78
N ILE A 40 -28.47 -1.33 25.55
CA ILE A 40 -27.34 -2.10 26.05
C ILE A 40 -26.22 -1.94 25.05
N TYR A 41 -25.12 -1.30 25.47
CA TYR A 41 -23.91 -1.19 24.68
C TYR A 41 -22.93 -2.26 25.14
N GLY A 42 -22.51 -3.11 24.21
CA GLY A 42 -21.46 -4.08 24.43
C GLY A 42 -20.35 -3.91 23.41
N LEU A 43 -19.10 -3.97 23.86
CA LEU A 43 -17.95 -4.04 22.97
C LEU A 43 -18.00 -5.41 22.28
N VAL A 44 -18.12 -5.44 20.95
CA VAL A 44 -18.22 -6.68 20.18
C VAL A 44 -16.91 -7.03 19.51
N ARG A 45 -16.27 -6.04 18.88
CA ARG A 45 -15.07 -6.26 18.08
C ARG A 45 -14.16 -5.04 18.12
N VAL A 46 -12.85 -5.28 18.12
CA VAL A 46 -11.81 -4.28 17.96
C VAL A 46 -10.84 -4.74 16.90
N THR A 47 -10.67 -3.95 15.86
CA THR A 47 -9.67 -4.22 14.81
C THR A 47 -8.55 -3.20 14.96
N PRO A 48 -7.31 -3.63 15.27
CA PRO A 48 -6.14 -2.77 15.25
C PRO A 48 -5.76 -2.42 13.81
N GLU A 49 -5.60 -1.13 13.53
CA GLU A 49 -5.20 -0.62 12.22
C GLU A 49 -4.07 0.40 12.38
N LEU A 50 -3.10 0.36 11.49
CA LEU A 50 -2.05 1.35 11.38
C LEU A 50 -1.91 1.78 9.93
N THR A 51 -2.00 3.08 9.67
CA THR A 51 -1.72 3.68 8.36
C THR A 51 -0.41 4.45 8.44
N VAL A 52 0.47 4.20 7.49
CA VAL A 52 1.79 4.82 7.42
C VAL A 52 2.02 5.42 6.05
N GLN A 53 2.54 6.64 6.03
CA GLN A 53 3.00 7.32 4.84
C GLN A 53 4.52 7.54 4.95
N TYR A 54 5.26 7.23 3.89
CA TYR A 54 6.71 7.36 3.83
C TYR A 54 7.19 7.76 2.43
N ASP A 55 8.35 8.40 2.37
CA ASP A 55 9.02 8.66 1.10
C ASP A 55 9.87 7.42 0.73
N VAL A 56 9.74 6.97 -0.51
CA VAL A 56 10.29 5.69 -0.98
C VAL A 56 11.79 5.79 -1.19
N ASP A 57 12.52 4.90 -0.56
CA ASP A 57 13.97 4.72 -0.74
C ASP A 57 14.35 3.30 -1.20
N GLY A 58 13.37 2.41 -1.32
CA GLY A 58 13.49 1.03 -1.78
C GLY A 58 12.14 0.39 -2.04
N LEU A 59 12.12 -0.75 -2.74
CA LEU A 59 10.93 -1.50 -3.09
C LEU A 59 10.78 -2.81 -2.32
N LYS A 60 11.76 -3.17 -1.51
CA LYS A 60 11.81 -4.46 -0.82
C LYS A 60 10.66 -4.70 0.15
N PHE A 61 10.06 -3.60 0.69
CA PHE A 61 8.85 -3.67 1.51
C PHE A 61 7.67 -4.34 0.79
N LEU A 62 7.66 -4.32 -0.56
CA LEU A 62 6.59 -4.94 -1.35
C LEU A 62 6.49 -6.47 -1.15
N GLN A 63 7.49 -7.15 -0.59
CA GLN A 63 7.35 -8.54 -0.16
C GLN A 63 6.26 -8.72 0.91
N TYR A 64 6.03 -7.74 1.78
CA TYR A 64 4.95 -7.76 2.79
C TYR A 64 3.58 -7.40 2.20
N VAL A 65 3.58 -6.82 1.00
CA VAL A 65 2.35 -6.45 0.26
C VAL A 65 1.91 -7.58 -0.66
N LEU A 66 2.87 -8.21 -1.36
CA LEU A 66 2.60 -9.20 -2.42
C LEU A 66 2.83 -10.64 -1.95
N GLY A 67 3.77 -10.87 -1.06
CA GLY A 67 3.90 -12.10 -0.28
C GLY A 67 5.12 -12.97 -0.57
N THR A 68 5.62 -13.04 -1.80
CA THR A 68 6.73 -13.95 -2.15
C THR A 68 7.89 -13.20 -2.77
N ILE A 69 9.09 -13.48 -2.27
CA ILE A 69 10.34 -13.10 -2.93
C ILE A 69 11.01 -14.34 -3.48
N SER A 70 11.58 -14.25 -4.69
CA SER A 70 12.31 -15.35 -5.33
C SER A 70 13.57 -15.74 -4.54
N ASP A 71 14.06 -16.95 -4.77
CA ASP A 71 15.26 -17.50 -4.10
C ASP A 71 16.52 -16.66 -4.33
N ASP A 72 16.62 -15.97 -5.47
CA ASP A 72 17.70 -15.02 -5.78
C ASP A 72 17.53 -13.64 -5.10
N GLY A 73 16.38 -13.41 -4.45
CA GLY A 73 16.07 -12.17 -3.76
C GLY A 73 15.75 -10.99 -4.68
N VAL A 74 15.56 -11.21 -5.98
CA VAL A 74 15.42 -10.15 -7.00
C VAL A 74 13.97 -9.91 -7.38
N THR A 75 13.14 -10.95 -7.43
CA THR A 75 11.75 -10.84 -7.90
C THR A 75 10.77 -11.01 -6.76
N ILE A 76 9.84 -10.06 -6.61
CA ILE A 76 8.70 -10.17 -5.69
C ILE A 76 7.45 -10.42 -6.52
N SER A 77 6.70 -11.44 -6.15
CA SER A 77 5.46 -11.86 -6.83
C SER A 77 4.32 -12.04 -5.83
N VAL A 78 3.10 -12.07 -6.35
CA VAL A 78 1.91 -12.33 -5.55
C VAL A 78 1.94 -13.77 -5.01
N ALA A 79 1.70 -13.93 -3.72
CA ALA A 79 1.53 -15.23 -3.06
C ALA A 79 0.08 -15.44 -2.64
N SER A 80 -0.28 -16.69 -2.40
CA SER A 80 -1.59 -17.05 -1.83
C SER A 80 -1.77 -16.55 -0.39
N THR A 81 -0.68 -16.19 0.28
CA THR A 81 -0.67 -15.69 1.65
C THR A 81 0.43 -14.64 1.79
N ILE A 82 0.07 -13.47 2.28
CA ILE A 82 1.04 -12.40 2.58
C ILE A 82 1.64 -12.59 3.97
N PRO A 83 2.92 -12.21 4.19
CA PRO A 83 3.57 -12.33 5.49
C PRO A 83 2.87 -11.51 6.58
N GLU A 84 2.84 -12.06 7.79
CA GLU A 84 2.50 -11.32 9.00
C GLU A 84 3.77 -10.66 9.54
N ALA A 85 3.63 -9.45 10.08
CA ALA A 85 4.72 -8.70 10.70
C ALA A 85 4.23 -7.87 11.90
N ASP A 86 5.14 -7.53 12.79
CA ASP A 86 4.88 -6.63 13.90
C ASP A 86 5.29 -5.22 13.53
N TYR A 87 4.33 -4.29 13.51
CA TYR A 87 4.57 -2.88 13.19
C TYR A 87 4.61 -2.05 14.45
N LYS A 88 5.72 -1.33 14.67
CA LYS A 88 5.96 -0.51 15.85
C LYS A 88 6.15 0.94 15.46
N VAL A 89 5.44 1.82 16.13
CA VAL A 89 5.50 3.27 15.92
C VAL A 89 5.88 3.95 17.23
N THR A 90 6.92 4.75 17.17
CA THR A 90 7.28 5.66 18.27
C THR A 90 6.97 7.08 17.84
N VAL A 91 6.07 7.75 18.56
CA VAL A 91 5.74 9.16 18.37
C VAL A 91 5.89 9.86 19.71
N GLU A 92 6.93 10.69 19.84
CA GLU A 92 7.28 11.33 21.10
C GLU A 92 7.62 10.30 22.19
N ASP A 93 6.75 10.17 23.20
CA ASP A 93 6.89 9.21 24.31
C ASP A 93 5.93 8.02 24.20
N ASP A 94 5.06 8.02 23.18
CA ASP A 94 4.10 6.95 22.94
C ASP A 94 4.69 5.89 21.99
N ASN A 95 4.77 4.66 22.49
CA ASN A 95 5.21 3.50 21.73
C ASN A 95 4.01 2.59 21.51
N LEU A 96 3.53 2.54 20.28
CA LEU A 96 2.37 1.76 19.88
C LEU A 96 2.80 0.65 18.94
N SER A 97 2.21 -0.53 19.08
CA SER A 97 2.43 -1.65 18.18
C SER A 97 1.13 -2.26 17.69
N VAL A 98 1.15 -2.70 16.44
CA VAL A 98 0.15 -3.57 15.83
C VAL A 98 0.84 -4.87 15.50
N LEU A 99 0.40 -5.94 16.18
CA LEU A 99 1.09 -7.24 16.17
C LEU A 99 0.39 -8.23 15.25
N GLU A 100 1.19 -9.15 14.69
CA GLU A 100 0.72 -10.18 13.75
C GLU A 100 -0.17 -9.56 12.66
N ALA A 101 0.33 -8.48 12.05
CA ALA A 101 -0.44 -7.67 11.12
C ALA A 101 -0.05 -7.97 9.67
N LYS A 102 -1.03 -7.82 8.77
CA LYS A 102 -0.87 -7.95 7.33
C LYS A 102 -1.17 -6.63 6.65
N VAL A 103 -0.50 -6.36 5.53
CA VAL A 103 -0.74 -5.15 4.72
C VAL A 103 -2.06 -5.31 3.96
N ASN A 104 -3.02 -4.45 4.27
CA ASN A 104 -4.33 -4.43 3.58
C ASN A 104 -4.27 -3.64 2.29
N THR A 105 -3.75 -2.43 2.36
CA THR A 105 -3.61 -1.54 1.19
C THR A 105 -2.21 -0.98 1.12
N TRP A 106 -1.71 -0.79 -0.10
CA TRP A 106 -0.50 -0.06 -0.38
C TRP A 106 -0.73 0.82 -1.61
N GLU A 107 -0.33 2.07 -1.53
CA GLU A 107 -0.46 3.04 -2.62
C GLU A 107 0.85 3.78 -2.82
N LEU A 108 1.34 3.80 -4.07
CA LEU A 108 2.49 4.56 -4.52
C LEU A 108 2.02 5.78 -5.28
N THR A 109 2.53 6.95 -4.93
CA THR A 109 2.27 8.19 -5.66
C THR A 109 3.59 8.77 -6.18
N ILE A 110 3.64 9.02 -7.48
CA ILE A 110 4.73 9.69 -8.18
C ILE A 110 4.15 10.96 -8.76
N GLU A 111 4.64 12.10 -8.35
CA GLU A 111 4.17 13.41 -8.80
C GLU A 111 5.35 14.29 -9.16
N GLU A 112 5.28 14.93 -10.32
CA GLU A 112 6.38 15.77 -10.82
C GLU A 112 6.85 16.80 -9.78
N GLY A 113 8.16 16.90 -9.59
CA GLY A 113 8.78 17.83 -8.64
C GLY A 113 8.83 17.33 -7.18
N ASN A 114 8.22 16.20 -6.86
CA ASN A 114 8.14 15.65 -5.51
C ASN A 114 8.97 14.36 -5.33
N PRO A 115 9.34 13.99 -4.09
CA PRO A 115 9.76 12.64 -3.78
C PRO A 115 8.67 11.63 -4.09
N VAL A 116 9.06 10.42 -4.47
CA VAL A 116 8.14 9.30 -4.59
C VAL A 116 7.63 8.94 -3.21
N ARG A 117 6.32 8.87 -3.05
CA ARG A 117 5.69 8.63 -1.75
C ARG A 117 4.85 7.36 -1.78
N ALA A 118 4.88 6.61 -0.70
CA ALA A 118 3.97 5.49 -0.53
C ALA A 118 3.21 5.61 0.79
N GLU A 119 1.99 5.07 0.78
CA GLU A 119 1.14 4.91 1.96
C GLU A 119 0.70 3.45 2.04
N PHE A 120 0.69 2.88 3.23
CA PHE A 120 0.12 1.56 3.45
C PHE A 120 -0.72 1.52 4.71
N THR A 121 -1.70 0.62 4.73
CA THR A 121 -2.52 0.32 5.90
C THR A 121 -2.38 -1.15 6.25
N VAL A 122 -2.09 -1.44 7.52
CA VAL A 122 -2.08 -2.79 8.06
C VAL A 122 -3.26 -3.04 8.97
N ILE A 123 -3.71 -4.29 9.00
CA ILE A 123 -4.69 -4.82 9.96
C ILE A 123 -3.99 -5.87 10.80
N GLY A 124 -4.06 -5.73 12.13
CA GLY A 124 -3.42 -6.64 13.07
C GLY A 124 -4.38 -7.50 13.88
N LYS A 125 -3.85 -8.53 14.50
CA LYS A 125 -4.61 -9.40 15.43
C LYS A 125 -4.65 -8.79 16.83
N SER A 126 -3.60 -8.10 17.24
CA SER A 126 -3.53 -7.47 18.55
C SER A 126 -2.80 -6.13 18.51
N PHE A 127 -2.82 -5.43 19.62
CA PHE A 127 -2.11 -4.18 19.81
C PHE A 127 -1.36 -4.21 21.15
N GLY A 128 -0.26 -3.49 21.21
CA GLY A 128 0.56 -3.39 22.40
C GLY A 128 1.11 -1.98 22.63
N VAL A 129 1.70 -1.81 23.78
CA VAL A 129 2.55 -0.68 24.11
C VAL A 129 3.93 -1.25 24.35
N ASP A 130 4.86 -1.00 23.44
CA ASP A 130 6.20 -1.57 23.46
C ASP A 130 7.25 -0.58 23.97
N ALA A 131 8.48 -1.07 24.12
CA ALA A 131 9.62 -0.20 24.35
C ALA A 131 9.86 0.70 23.11
N ALA A 132 10.43 1.88 23.34
CA ALA A 132 10.81 2.80 22.28
C ALA A 132 11.66 2.10 21.22
N VAL A 133 11.37 2.37 19.97
CA VAL A 133 12.21 1.89 18.86
C VAL A 133 13.46 2.76 18.83
N GLU A 134 14.59 2.20 19.20
CA GLU A 134 15.88 2.86 19.00
C GLU A 134 16.28 2.73 17.53
N TYR A 135 16.33 3.87 16.85
CA TYR A 135 16.71 3.93 15.44
C TYR A 135 17.83 4.94 15.23
N SER A 136 18.84 4.47 14.54
CA SER A 136 19.91 5.32 14.00
C SER A 136 19.79 5.33 12.49
N PRO A 137 19.24 6.40 11.87
CA PRO A 137 19.05 6.43 10.43
C PRO A 137 20.37 6.28 9.69
N PRO A 138 20.46 5.46 8.64
CA PRO A 138 21.62 5.46 7.78
C PRO A 138 21.69 6.82 7.07
N PHE A 139 22.80 7.54 7.28
CA PHE A 139 23.02 8.88 6.73
C PHE A 139 23.11 8.96 5.20
N CYS A 140 23.02 7.84 4.49
CA CYS A 140 23.32 7.74 3.06
C CYS A 140 22.12 7.43 2.16
N ASN A 141 20.95 7.14 2.71
CA ASN A 141 19.77 6.88 1.90
C ASN A 141 19.12 8.21 1.49
N ILE A 142 18.73 8.31 0.24
CA ILE A 142 18.03 9.46 -0.33
C ILE A 142 16.71 8.94 -0.92
N PRO A 143 15.58 9.59 -0.63
CA PRO A 143 14.31 9.24 -1.26
C PRO A 143 14.42 9.31 -2.78
N VAL A 144 13.72 8.43 -3.47
CA VAL A 144 13.63 8.48 -4.93
C VAL A 144 12.80 9.70 -5.34
N LEU A 145 13.29 10.45 -6.32
CA LEU A 145 12.57 11.58 -6.89
C LEU A 145 11.73 11.15 -8.10
N ALA A 146 10.60 11.80 -8.33
CA ALA A 146 9.75 11.55 -9.49
C ALA A 146 10.50 11.65 -10.82
N SER A 147 11.46 12.59 -10.93
CA SER A 147 12.32 12.77 -12.12
C SER A 147 13.24 11.58 -12.44
N GLN A 148 13.42 10.66 -11.49
CA GLN A 148 14.20 9.43 -11.66
C GLN A 148 13.33 8.24 -12.10
N CYS A 149 12.00 8.41 -12.11
CA CYS A 149 11.06 7.37 -12.48
C CYS A 149 10.79 7.39 -13.99
N THR A 150 10.57 6.21 -14.56
CA THR A 150 10.20 6.07 -15.97
C THR A 150 9.02 5.13 -16.11
N LEU A 151 8.10 5.50 -16.98
CA LEU A 151 6.94 4.69 -17.34
C LEU A 151 7.11 4.17 -18.77
N LYS A 152 6.88 2.89 -18.99
CA LYS A 152 6.81 2.28 -20.32
C LYS A 152 5.45 1.60 -20.48
N VAL A 153 4.91 1.71 -21.68
CA VAL A 153 3.69 1.03 -22.10
C VAL A 153 4.06 0.14 -23.29
N ASP A 154 3.84 -1.16 -23.19
CA ASP A 154 4.27 -2.17 -24.17
C ASP A 154 5.75 -2.02 -24.56
N GLY A 155 6.61 -1.78 -23.57
CA GLY A 155 8.05 -1.58 -23.75
C GLY A 155 8.45 -0.21 -24.30
N SER A 156 7.51 0.63 -24.73
CA SER A 156 7.78 1.97 -25.26
C SER A 156 7.78 3.01 -24.13
N PRO A 157 8.80 3.88 -24.03
CA PRO A 157 8.84 4.92 -23.03
C PRO A 157 7.67 5.92 -23.21
N ASN A 158 7.02 6.25 -22.10
CA ASN A 158 6.00 7.28 -22.05
C ASN A 158 6.45 8.39 -21.09
N THR A 159 6.50 9.62 -21.57
CA THR A 159 6.93 10.80 -20.81
C THR A 159 5.80 11.82 -20.59
N SER A 160 4.62 11.55 -21.13
CA SER A 160 3.46 12.45 -21.08
C SER A 160 2.62 12.21 -19.83
N TRP A 161 3.25 12.23 -18.66
CA TRP A 161 2.54 12.12 -17.38
C TRP A 161 3.07 13.15 -16.37
N ASN A 162 2.21 13.64 -15.50
CA ASN A 162 2.55 14.51 -14.38
C ASN A 162 2.29 13.85 -13.01
N ARG A 163 1.41 12.83 -12.96
CA ARG A 163 1.15 12.04 -11.77
C ARG A 163 0.81 10.60 -12.12
N ILE A 164 1.37 9.68 -11.34
CA ILE A 164 1.06 8.26 -11.36
C ILE A 164 0.68 7.85 -9.94
N SER A 165 -0.42 7.13 -9.79
CA SER A 165 -0.81 6.46 -8.54
C SER A 165 -1.02 4.97 -8.82
N LEU A 166 -0.31 4.12 -8.11
CA LEU A 166 -0.46 2.67 -8.17
C LEU A 166 -0.95 2.17 -6.81
N ARG A 167 -2.11 1.54 -6.80
CA ARG A 167 -2.73 1.01 -5.60
C ARG A 167 -2.84 -0.51 -5.66
N VAL A 168 -2.43 -1.15 -4.57
CA VAL A 168 -2.61 -2.59 -4.31
C VAL A 168 -3.54 -2.74 -3.11
N ASN A 169 -4.58 -3.55 -3.24
CA ASN A 169 -5.53 -3.84 -2.18
C ASN A 169 -5.70 -5.36 -2.03
N ASN A 170 -5.32 -5.86 -0.86
CA ASN A 170 -5.37 -7.30 -0.54
C ASN A 170 -6.74 -7.73 0.01
N ASN A 171 -7.68 -6.80 0.16
CA ASN A 171 -9.05 -7.07 0.61
C ASN A 171 -9.09 -7.99 1.84
N LEU A 172 -8.36 -7.60 2.90
CA LEU A 172 -8.24 -8.40 4.11
C LEU A 172 -9.53 -8.41 4.93
N GLU A 173 -9.93 -9.60 5.36
CA GLU A 173 -11.07 -9.83 6.24
C GLU A 173 -10.62 -10.33 7.62
N PRO A 174 -10.81 -9.54 8.71
CA PRO A 174 -10.52 -9.99 10.06
C PRO A 174 -11.60 -10.95 10.57
N LEU A 175 -11.20 -12.16 11.02
CA LEU A 175 -12.08 -13.20 11.55
C LEU A 175 -11.94 -13.29 13.06
N PHE A 176 -13.02 -13.08 13.80
CA PHE A 176 -13.00 -12.95 15.27
C PHE A 176 -13.21 -14.27 16.02
N LYS A 177 -13.85 -15.27 15.42
CA LYS A 177 -14.05 -16.62 15.99
C LYS A 177 -14.49 -16.62 17.47
N GLY A 178 -15.39 -15.71 17.85
CA GLY A 178 -15.88 -15.55 19.23
C GLY A 178 -14.99 -14.71 20.15
N SER A 179 -13.94 -14.11 19.65
CA SER A 179 -13.08 -13.16 20.37
C SER A 179 -13.48 -11.70 20.10
N THR A 180 -13.06 -10.78 20.94
CA THR A 180 -13.16 -9.34 20.70
C THR A 180 -12.07 -8.82 19.76
N LEU A 181 -10.97 -9.56 19.63
CA LEU A 181 -9.85 -9.28 18.73
C LEU A 181 -9.81 -10.30 17.58
N PRO A 182 -9.31 -9.93 16.40
CA PRO A 182 -9.14 -10.86 15.30
C PRO A 182 -8.27 -12.05 15.68
N GLN A 183 -8.70 -13.26 15.35
CA GLN A 183 -7.93 -14.49 15.56
C GLN A 183 -7.24 -14.94 14.27
N GLU A 184 -7.73 -14.46 13.15
CA GLU A 184 -7.20 -14.75 11.82
C GLU A 184 -7.45 -13.53 10.92
N ILE A 185 -6.57 -13.27 10.00
CA ILE A 185 -6.73 -12.26 8.95
C ILE A 185 -6.61 -13.00 7.63
N ARG A 186 -7.73 -13.06 6.89
CA ARG A 186 -7.85 -13.78 5.63
C ARG A 186 -7.72 -12.83 4.46
N GLU A 187 -6.96 -13.22 3.45
CA GLU A 187 -6.93 -12.60 2.14
C GLU A 187 -8.17 -13.06 1.34
N THR A 188 -8.95 -12.13 0.81
CA THR A 188 -10.15 -12.44 0.03
C THR A 188 -10.00 -12.17 -1.46
N GLY A 189 -8.97 -11.44 -1.86
CA GLY A 189 -8.64 -11.17 -3.25
C GLY A 189 -7.66 -10.02 -3.38
N LEU A 190 -6.98 -9.98 -4.51
CA LEU A 190 -6.03 -8.93 -4.87
C LEU A 190 -6.66 -8.00 -5.91
N GLU A 191 -6.60 -6.70 -5.66
CA GLU A 191 -6.92 -5.67 -6.64
C GLU A 191 -5.73 -4.77 -6.85
N VAL A 192 -5.38 -4.53 -8.12
CA VAL A 192 -4.29 -3.64 -8.52
C VAL A 192 -4.83 -2.61 -9.48
N GLU A 193 -4.75 -1.35 -9.10
CA GLU A 193 -5.24 -0.22 -9.87
C GLU A 193 -4.10 0.77 -10.13
N LEU A 194 -3.97 1.19 -11.38
CA LEU A 194 -3.04 2.21 -11.81
C LEU A 194 -3.83 3.41 -12.33
N THR A 195 -3.56 4.58 -11.78
CA THR A 195 -4.10 5.84 -12.27
C THR A 195 -2.97 6.70 -12.81
N VAL A 196 -3.11 7.16 -14.04
CA VAL A 196 -2.14 8.05 -14.69
C VAL A 196 -2.83 9.35 -15.04
N ARG A 197 -2.27 10.46 -14.59
CA ARG A 197 -2.70 11.81 -15.01
C ARG A 197 -1.73 12.34 -16.03
N ALA A 198 -2.25 12.70 -17.21
CA ALA A 198 -1.46 13.15 -18.32
C ALA A 198 -2.08 14.41 -18.97
N PRO A 199 -1.27 15.36 -19.44
CA PRO A 199 -1.77 16.54 -20.18
C PRO A 199 -2.32 16.17 -21.56
N GLU A 200 -1.82 15.09 -22.17
CA GLU A 200 -2.26 14.59 -23.48
C GLU A 200 -2.46 13.08 -23.49
N PHE A 201 -3.62 12.60 -23.96
CA PHE A 201 -4.00 11.17 -23.92
C PHE A 201 -3.51 10.33 -25.11
N GLY A 202 -3.00 10.95 -26.17
CA GLY A 202 -2.77 10.26 -27.45
C GLY A 202 -1.91 9.01 -27.40
N GLU A 203 -1.07 8.85 -26.37
CA GLU A 203 -0.10 7.76 -26.25
C GLU A 203 -0.54 6.60 -25.34
N PHE A 204 -1.59 6.79 -24.53
CA PHE A 204 -2.10 5.78 -23.57
C PHE A 204 -3.23 4.90 -24.10
N MET A 205 -3.40 4.82 -25.42
CA MET A 205 -4.57 4.16 -25.99
C MET A 205 -4.46 2.63 -26.13
N SER A 206 -3.36 1.99 -25.70
CA SER A 206 -3.22 0.55 -25.75
C SER A 206 -3.39 -0.11 -24.39
N GLU A 207 -4.28 -1.08 -24.31
CA GLU A 207 -4.28 -2.08 -23.25
C GLU A 207 -3.06 -2.97 -23.45
N GLY A 208 -2.27 -3.22 -22.41
CA GLY A 208 -1.05 -4.01 -22.56
C GLY A 208 -0.24 -4.13 -21.28
N SER A 209 1.07 -4.22 -21.42
CA SER A 209 1.98 -4.25 -20.26
C SER A 209 2.42 -2.84 -19.86
N ILE A 210 2.61 -2.64 -18.55
CA ILE A 210 3.18 -1.42 -18.00
C ILE A 210 4.38 -1.76 -17.14
N ASP A 211 5.51 -1.09 -17.42
CA ASP A 211 6.70 -1.13 -16.60
C ASP A 211 6.92 0.24 -15.97
N LEU A 212 6.93 0.28 -14.64
CA LEU A 212 7.17 1.47 -13.84
C LEU A 212 8.51 1.33 -13.10
N ALA A 213 9.57 1.92 -13.65
CA ALA A 213 10.87 1.92 -12.99
C ALA A 213 10.93 3.03 -11.93
N ILE A 214 11.38 2.67 -10.73
CA ILE A 214 11.49 3.53 -9.56
C ILE A 214 12.97 3.87 -9.31
N GLY A 215 13.47 4.84 -10.04
CA GLY A 215 14.87 5.22 -10.00
C GLY A 215 15.78 4.01 -10.26
N SER A 216 16.82 3.87 -9.43
CA SER A 216 17.74 2.71 -9.46
C SER A 216 17.32 1.58 -8.51
N LYS A 217 16.11 1.62 -7.93
CA LYS A 217 15.67 0.67 -6.90
C LYS A 217 15.00 -0.57 -7.47
N GLY A 218 14.42 -0.47 -8.65
CA GLY A 218 13.78 -1.59 -9.32
C GLY A 218 12.66 -1.17 -10.24
N THR A 219 11.92 -2.15 -10.73
CA THR A 219 10.80 -1.96 -11.66
C THR A 219 9.58 -2.70 -11.18
N ILE A 220 8.45 -2.02 -11.15
CA ILE A 220 7.13 -2.63 -10.95
C ILE A 220 6.56 -2.94 -12.33
N VAL A 221 6.21 -4.20 -12.56
CA VAL A 221 5.71 -4.71 -13.83
C VAL A 221 4.25 -5.11 -13.67
N LEU A 222 3.38 -4.57 -14.51
CA LEU A 222 1.97 -4.94 -14.64
C LEU A 222 1.79 -5.57 -16.02
N PRO A 223 1.81 -6.90 -16.13
CA PRO A 223 1.88 -7.59 -17.43
C PRO A 223 0.64 -7.45 -18.30
N ASN A 224 -0.52 -7.21 -17.67
CA ASN A 224 -1.80 -7.12 -18.35
C ASN A 224 -2.71 -6.12 -17.69
N VAL A 225 -2.82 -4.92 -18.27
CA VAL A 225 -3.70 -3.85 -17.79
C VAL A 225 -4.81 -3.56 -18.79
N LYS A 226 -5.98 -3.23 -18.24
CA LYS A 226 -7.15 -2.81 -19.00
C LYS A 226 -7.72 -1.53 -18.44
N PHE A 227 -8.32 -0.73 -19.29
CA PHE A 227 -9.02 0.48 -18.86
C PHE A 227 -10.25 0.12 -18.02
N THR A 228 -10.40 0.76 -16.89
CA THR A 228 -11.64 0.76 -16.10
C THR A 228 -12.50 1.96 -16.42
N GLU A 229 -11.85 3.10 -16.69
CA GLU A 229 -12.51 4.32 -17.13
C GLU A 229 -11.69 4.97 -18.24
N VAL A 230 -12.37 5.29 -19.35
CA VAL A 230 -11.82 6.12 -20.40
C VAL A 230 -12.52 7.47 -20.29
N PRO A 231 -11.82 8.55 -19.96
CA PRO A 231 -12.44 9.84 -19.84
C PRO A 231 -13.06 10.27 -21.17
N ALA A 232 -14.27 10.81 -21.13
CA ALA A 232 -14.90 11.37 -22.30
C ALA A 232 -14.05 12.58 -22.79
N ARG A 233 -13.73 12.59 -24.09
CA ARG A 233 -13.02 13.70 -24.72
C ARG A 233 -13.87 14.97 -24.60
N VAL A 234 -13.39 15.94 -23.84
CA VAL A 234 -14.00 17.28 -23.80
C VAL A 234 -13.34 18.12 -24.89
N GLU A 235 -14.10 18.51 -25.89
CA GLU A 235 -13.66 19.47 -26.90
C GLU A 235 -13.81 20.89 -26.33
N GLY A 236 -12.71 21.56 -26.02
CA GLY A 236 -12.70 22.92 -25.50
C GLY A 236 -11.27 23.46 -25.34
N PHE A 237 -11.13 24.78 -25.24
CA PHE A 237 -9.85 25.52 -25.30
C PHE A 237 -8.96 25.35 -24.04
N ASP A 238 -9.49 24.87 -22.92
CA ASP A 238 -8.74 24.45 -21.75
C ASP A 238 -9.01 22.97 -21.55
N LEU A 239 -8.11 22.10 -22.03
CA LEU A 239 -8.16 20.68 -21.73
C LEU A 239 -7.82 20.53 -20.25
N PRO A 240 -8.77 20.14 -19.39
CA PRO A 240 -8.43 19.76 -18.05
C PRO A 240 -7.46 18.58 -18.13
N GLU A 241 -6.50 18.52 -17.21
CA GLU A 241 -5.67 17.34 -17.02
C GLU A 241 -6.58 16.12 -16.99
N SER A 242 -6.30 15.17 -17.84
CA SER A 242 -7.15 14.01 -17.98
C SER A 242 -6.56 12.89 -17.14
N GLU A 243 -7.42 12.20 -16.38
CA GLU A 243 -7.06 11.10 -15.49
C GLU A 243 -7.52 9.77 -16.10
N LEU A 244 -6.59 8.85 -16.26
CA LEU A 244 -6.82 7.54 -16.83
C LEU A 244 -6.68 6.49 -15.74
N SER A 245 -7.74 5.72 -15.51
CA SER A 245 -7.75 4.62 -14.56
C SER A 245 -7.63 3.28 -15.29
N LEU A 246 -6.69 2.48 -14.86
CA LEU A 246 -6.36 1.17 -15.39
C LEU A 246 -6.42 0.14 -14.26
N ARG A 247 -6.88 -1.06 -14.57
CA ARG A 247 -6.85 -2.19 -13.64
C ARG A 247 -5.96 -3.28 -14.20
N ALA A 248 -5.04 -3.78 -13.36
CA ALA A 248 -4.25 -4.95 -13.71
C ALA A 248 -5.07 -6.23 -13.49
N TYR A 249 -4.96 -7.15 -14.43
CA TYR A 249 -5.63 -8.44 -14.39
C TYR A 249 -4.59 -9.57 -14.45
N PRO A 250 -4.77 -10.64 -13.68
CA PRO A 250 -3.93 -11.81 -13.83
C PRO A 250 -4.15 -12.43 -15.21
N TYR A 251 -3.05 -12.81 -15.89
CA TYR A 251 -3.15 -13.46 -17.19
C TYR A 251 -3.52 -14.94 -17.06
N CYS A 252 -2.82 -15.65 -16.19
CA CYS A 252 -3.04 -17.09 -15.94
C CYS A 252 -3.20 -17.39 -14.44
N THR A 253 -2.53 -16.66 -13.58
CA THR A 253 -2.57 -16.78 -12.12
C THR A 253 -2.58 -15.41 -11.48
N GLU A 254 -3.02 -15.28 -10.24
CA GLU A 254 -2.97 -14.00 -9.52
C GLU A 254 -1.53 -13.47 -9.42
N ALA A 255 -0.54 -14.34 -9.41
CA ALA A 255 0.88 -13.98 -9.41
C ALA A 255 1.30 -13.12 -10.64
N ASP A 256 0.54 -13.19 -11.72
CA ASP A 256 0.84 -12.45 -12.96
C ASP A 256 0.20 -11.05 -12.99
N ALA A 257 -0.58 -10.66 -11.97
CA ALA A 257 -1.23 -9.35 -11.94
C ALA A 257 -0.22 -8.21 -11.73
N ILE A 258 0.78 -8.45 -10.87
CA ILE A 258 1.85 -7.50 -10.55
C ILE A 258 3.12 -8.26 -10.15
N GLN A 259 4.25 -7.79 -10.60
CA GLN A 259 5.57 -8.26 -10.20
C GLN A 259 6.48 -7.08 -9.89
N VAL A 260 7.43 -7.26 -9.00
CA VAL A 260 8.46 -6.26 -8.70
C VAL A 260 9.82 -6.89 -8.92
N ILE A 261 10.62 -6.27 -9.77
CA ILE A 261 12.00 -6.66 -10.03
C ILE A 261 12.89 -5.67 -9.28
N LEU A 262 13.55 -6.14 -8.24
CA LEU A 262 14.46 -5.34 -7.43
C LEU A 262 15.79 -5.12 -8.17
N ALA A 263 16.47 -4.03 -7.89
CA ALA A 263 17.85 -3.86 -8.31
C ALA A 263 18.77 -4.73 -7.44
N ASP A 264 19.83 -5.31 -8.02
CA ASP A 264 20.78 -6.21 -7.34
C ASP A 264 21.44 -5.65 -6.07
N THR A 265 21.32 -4.36 -5.82
CA THR A 265 21.97 -3.63 -4.73
C THR A 265 21.03 -3.26 -3.60
N GLU A 266 19.75 -3.69 -3.62
CA GLU A 266 18.83 -3.36 -2.54
C GLU A 266 19.13 -4.15 -1.27
N THR A 267 19.60 -3.43 -0.24
CA THR A 267 19.69 -3.91 1.14
C THR A 267 18.66 -3.18 2.00
N TRP A 268 18.22 -3.83 3.08
CA TRP A 268 17.38 -3.17 4.11
C TRP A 268 18.17 -2.07 4.82
#